data_92760655b97cd759247f21aa9d326bc9
#
_entry.id   92760655b97cd759247f21aa9d326bc9
#
_cell.length_a   1.000
_cell.length_b   1.000
_cell.length_c   1.000
_cell.angle_alpha   90.00
_cell.angle_beta   90.00
_cell.angle_gamma   90.00
#
_symmetry.space_group_name_H-M   'P 1'
#
loop_
_entity.id
_entity.type
_entity.pdbx_description
1 polymer ?
#
loop_
_entity_poly.entity_id
_entity_poly.type
_entity_poly.pdbx_seq_one_letter_code
_entity_poly.pdbx_strand_id
1 'polypeptide(L)'
;IPQEVVELTGISNEDVKDAPTFKELAPTLNQDFSGCDFAGYNSNHFDVPMLAEEFLRAGIDFDFSKCRLIDAQTIFMKMERRNLAAAYKFYCGRKMEEDFEAHRADQDTEATYRVLMGELDRYAPGVQEEADRVLNNNMDELAEFLKHNDNVDFAGQSQIGRAVQQEC
;
A
#
# COMPACT_ATOMS: atom_id res chain seq x y z
N ILE A 1 -22.70 -13.51 -0.28
CA ILE A 1 -21.26 -13.18 -0.40
C ILE A 1 -20.76 -13.86 -1.67
N PRO A 2 -20.07 -13.14 -2.59
CA PRO A 2 -19.47 -13.74 -3.77
C PRO A 2 -18.45 -14.82 -3.42
N GLN A 3 -18.30 -15.84 -4.27
CA GLN A 3 -17.41 -16.98 -4.02
C GLN A 3 -15.96 -16.54 -3.82
N GLU A 4 -15.49 -15.58 -4.61
CA GLU A 4 -14.13 -15.00 -4.52
C GLU A 4 -13.87 -14.38 -3.14
N VAL A 5 -14.88 -13.72 -2.55
CA VAL A 5 -14.78 -13.13 -1.20
C VAL A 5 -14.78 -14.22 -0.13
N VAL A 6 -15.56 -15.29 -0.31
CA VAL A 6 -15.53 -16.46 0.59
C VAL A 6 -14.16 -17.11 0.60
N GLU A 7 -13.54 -17.28 -0.57
CA GLU A 7 -12.20 -17.86 -0.70
C GLU A 7 -11.11 -16.98 -0.03
N LEU A 8 -11.26 -15.66 -0.14
CA LEU A 8 -10.33 -14.71 0.47
C LEU A 8 -10.46 -14.61 2.00
N THR A 9 -11.72 -14.57 2.51
CA THR A 9 -12.01 -14.25 3.91
C THR A 9 -12.32 -15.47 4.77
N GLY A 10 -12.68 -16.59 4.14
CA GLY A 10 -13.22 -17.76 4.81
C GLY A 10 -14.66 -17.60 5.34
N ILE A 11 -15.30 -16.45 5.08
CA ILE A 11 -16.64 -16.15 5.59
C ILE A 11 -17.69 -16.43 4.53
N SER A 12 -18.59 -17.40 4.79
CA SER A 12 -19.66 -17.81 3.89
C SER A 12 -21.00 -17.12 4.23
N ASN A 13 -21.99 -17.27 3.34
CA ASN A 13 -23.35 -16.81 3.61
C ASN A 13 -24.01 -17.54 4.81
N GLU A 14 -23.62 -18.77 5.07
CA GLU A 14 -24.13 -19.55 6.21
C GLU A 14 -23.61 -18.99 7.54
N ASP A 15 -22.36 -18.53 7.57
CA ASP A 15 -21.73 -17.96 8.78
C ASP A 15 -22.41 -16.65 9.22
N VAL A 16 -22.95 -15.90 8.27
CA VAL A 16 -23.53 -14.58 8.55
C VAL A 16 -25.07 -14.56 8.55
N LYS A 17 -25.73 -15.69 8.31
CA LYS A 17 -27.19 -15.70 8.12
C LYS A 17 -27.98 -15.23 9.34
N ASP A 18 -27.47 -15.50 10.55
CA ASP A 18 -28.05 -15.12 11.82
C ASP A 18 -27.36 -13.89 12.45
N ALA A 19 -26.40 -13.30 11.74
CA ALA A 19 -25.71 -12.10 12.21
C ALA A 19 -26.62 -10.86 12.08
N PRO A 20 -26.55 -9.92 13.03
CA PRO A 20 -27.30 -8.67 12.92
C PRO A 20 -26.80 -7.83 11.73
N THR A 21 -27.70 -7.12 11.10
CA THR A 21 -27.37 -6.17 10.06
C THR A 21 -26.67 -4.92 10.66
N PHE A 22 -25.93 -4.20 9.85
CA PHE A 22 -25.33 -2.93 10.29
C PHE A 22 -26.40 -1.96 10.81
N LYS A 23 -27.56 -1.89 10.17
CA LYS A 23 -28.68 -1.03 10.57
C LYS A 23 -29.18 -1.32 11.99
N GLU A 24 -29.16 -2.59 12.41
CA GLU A 24 -29.54 -3.00 13.76
C GLU A 24 -28.47 -2.63 14.79
N LEU A 25 -27.20 -2.70 14.40
CA LEU A 25 -26.07 -2.36 15.27
C LEU A 25 -25.78 -0.85 15.32
N ALA A 26 -26.13 -0.11 14.29
CA ALA A 26 -25.73 1.28 14.10
C ALA A 26 -26.06 2.21 15.28
N PRO A 27 -27.20 2.12 15.98
CA PRO A 27 -27.46 2.95 17.16
C PRO A 27 -26.46 2.72 18.29
N THR A 28 -26.09 1.46 18.56
CA THR A 28 -25.10 1.10 19.58
C THR A 28 -23.72 1.54 19.16
N LEU A 29 -23.33 1.26 17.92
CA LEU A 29 -22.04 1.67 17.36
C LEU A 29 -21.89 3.20 17.37
N ASN A 30 -22.94 3.95 17.07
CA ASN A 30 -22.92 5.41 17.14
C ASN A 30 -22.63 5.92 18.56
N GLN A 31 -23.19 5.25 19.57
CA GLN A 31 -22.94 5.58 20.97
C GLN A 31 -21.52 5.22 21.37
N ASP A 32 -21.07 4.01 21.04
CA ASP A 32 -19.76 3.47 21.43
C ASP A 32 -18.59 4.22 20.75
N PHE A 33 -18.78 4.61 19.48
CA PHE A 33 -17.75 5.30 18.69
C PHE A 33 -17.76 6.82 18.88
N SER A 34 -18.80 7.39 19.48
CA SER A 34 -18.89 8.83 19.68
C SER A 34 -17.74 9.35 20.52
N GLY A 35 -16.91 10.22 19.94
CA GLY A 35 -15.72 10.79 20.56
C GLY A 35 -14.51 9.85 20.64
N CYS A 36 -14.59 8.67 20.01
CA CYS A 36 -13.44 7.78 19.86
C CYS A 36 -12.55 8.20 18.70
N ASP A 37 -11.26 7.92 18.83
CA ASP A 37 -10.32 8.00 17.71
C ASP A 37 -10.32 6.68 16.96
N PHE A 38 -10.12 6.73 15.63
CA PHE A 38 -10.05 5.56 14.78
C PHE A 38 -8.61 5.32 14.33
N ALA A 39 -8.14 4.10 14.48
CA ALA A 39 -6.83 3.69 13.97
C ALA A 39 -6.97 2.46 13.08
N GLY A 40 -6.25 2.45 11.94
CA GLY A 40 -6.24 1.35 11.01
C GLY A 40 -5.08 1.42 10.02
N TYR A 41 -5.05 0.50 9.07
CA TYR A 41 -4.08 0.46 7.98
C TYR A 41 -4.81 0.67 6.65
N ASN A 42 -4.50 1.73 5.92
CA ASN A 42 -5.24 2.19 4.73
C ASN A 42 -6.72 2.53 5.03
N SER A 43 -7.03 2.76 6.28
CA SER A 43 -8.40 2.94 6.78
C SER A 43 -9.06 4.22 6.27
N ASN A 44 -8.29 5.27 5.98
CA ASN A 44 -8.81 6.50 5.43
C ASN A 44 -9.35 6.36 4.00
N HIS A 45 -8.91 5.33 3.26
CA HIS A 45 -9.36 5.07 1.90
C HIS A 45 -10.42 3.98 1.78
N PHE A 46 -10.60 3.14 2.80
CA PHE A 46 -11.53 2.02 2.74
C PHE A 46 -12.48 1.97 3.95
N ASP A 47 -11.96 1.70 5.15
CA ASP A 47 -12.80 1.41 6.32
C ASP A 47 -13.64 2.61 6.76
N VAL A 48 -13.03 3.80 6.85
CA VAL A 48 -13.70 5.02 7.30
C VAL A 48 -14.79 5.48 6.32
N PRO A 49 -14.55 5.56 4.99
CA PRO A 49 -15.61 5.86 4.03
C PRO A 49 -16.74 4.84 4.04
N MET A 50 -16.42 3.55 4.13
CA MET A 50 -17.43 2.48 4.21
C MET A 50 -18.30 2.62 5.47
N LEU A 51 -17.67 2.87 6.62
CA LEU A 51 -18.38 3.07 7.89
C LEU A 51 -19.30 4.29 7.83
N ALA A 52 -18.84 5.39 7.23
CA ALA A 52 -19.64 6.60 7.02
C ALA A 52 -20.88 6.32 6.16
N GLU A 53 -20.70 5.62 5.04
CA GLU A 53 -21.81 5.22 4.15
C GLU A 53 -22.83 4.32 4.85
N GLU A 54 -22.36 3.36 5.66
CA GLU A 54 -23.26 2.45 6.39
C GLU A 54 -24.05 3.18 7.49
N PHE A 55 -23.44 4.14 8.19
CA PHE A 55 -24.18 5.00 9.13
C PHE A 55 -25.24 5.82 8.41
N LEU A 56 -24.91 6.44 7.26
CA LEU A 56 -25.89 7.18 6.45
C LEU A 56 -27.05 6.30 5.97
N ARG A 57 -26.76 5.08 5.51
CA ARG A 57 -27.77 4.09 5.12
C ARG A 57 -28.67 3.67 6.29
N ALA A 58 -28.11 3.62 7.50
CA ALA A 58 -28.86 3.37 8.72
C ALA A 58 -29.68 4.58 9.19
N GLY A 59 -29.53 5.76 8.56
CA GLY A 59 -30.20 6.99 8.94
C GLY A 59 -29.56 7.71 10.13
N ILE A 60 -28.30 7.43 10.40
CA ILE A 60 -27.51 8.03 11.49
C ILE A 60 -26.46 8.96 10.89
N ASP A 61 -26.48 10.22 11.31
CA ASP A 61 -25.46 11.22 10.97
C ASP A 61 -24.31 11.14 12.01
N PHE A 62 -23.34 10.26 11.74
CA PHE A 62 -22.18 10.10 12.63
C PHE A 62 -21.17 11.23 12.38
N ASP A 63 -20.84 11.99 13.43
CA ASP A 63 -19.96 13.13 13.34
C ASP A 63 -18.47 12.75 13.45
N PHE A 64 -17.85 12.40 12.32
CA PHE A 64 -16.42 12.11 12.23
C PHE A 64 -15.51 13.32 12.52
N SER A 65 -16.04 14.56 12.53
CA SER A 65 -15.22 15.75 12.81
C SER A 65 -14.67 15.79 14.23
N LYS A 66 -15.27 15.05 15.13
CA LYS A 66 -14.85 14.89 16.53
C LYS A 66 -13.85 13.77 16.78
N CYS A 67 -13.53 13.01 15.74
CA CYS A 67 -12.66 11.85 15.81
C CYS A 67 -11.31 12.16 15.15
N ARG A 68 -10.22 11.65 15.70
CA ARG A 68 -8.93 11.65 15.02
C ARG A 68 -8.80 10.35 14.23
N LEU A 69 -8.39 10.47 12.97
CA LEU A 69 -8.20 9.34 12.07
C LEU A 69 -6.69 9.06 11.95
N ILE A 70 -6.25 7.95 12.48
CA ILE A 70 -4.84 7.54 12.51
C ILE A 70 -4.64 6.39 11.53
N ASP A 71 -4.09 6.70 10.36
CA ASP A 71 -3.79 5.70 9.33
C ASP A 71 -2.31 5.30 9.38
N ALA A 72 -2.06 4.07 9.81
CA ALA A 72 -0.70 3.55 9.95
C ALA A 72 0.03 3.43 8.60
N GLN A 73 -0.69 3.16 7.49
CA GLN A 73 -0.10 3.17 6.16
C GLN A 73 0.39 4.58 5.79
N THR A 74 -0.40 5.61 6.09
CA THR A 74 -0.02 7.01 5.84
C THR A 74 1.22 7.38 6.65
N ILE A 75 1.30 6.96 7.93
CA ILE A 75 2.49 7.15 8.76
C ILE A 75 3.70 6.45 8.13
N PHE A 76 3.56 5.17 7.77
CA PHE A 76 4.61 4.40 7.11
C PHE A 76 5.11 5.09 5.84
N MET A 77 4.19 5.52 4.96
CA MET A 77 4.53 6.20 3.72
C MET A 77 5.25 7.55 3.91
N LYS A 78 4.94 8.27 4.99
CA LYS A 78 5.59 9.56 5.32
C LYS A 78 6.95 9.39 5.99
N MET A 79 7.11 8.34 6.79
CA MET A 79 8.33 8.12 7.57
C MET A 79 9.39 7.36 6.78
N GLU A 80 8.99 6.40 5.94
CA GLU A 80 9.90 5.59 5.14
C GLU A 80 10.17 6.26 3.78
N ARG A 81 11.42 6.66 3.59
CA ARG A 81 11.86 7.31 2.36
C ARG A 81 11.87 6.28 1.21
N ARG A 82 11.26 6.66 0.09
CA ARG A 82 11.26 5.88 -1.16
C ARG A 82 12.19 6.53 -2.19
N ASN A 83 13.47 6.60 -1.86
CA ASN A 83 14.52 7.12 -2.73
C ASN A 83 15.65 6.10 -2.86
N LEU A 84 16.59 6.36 -3.78
CA LEU A 84 17.71 5.47 -4.08
C LEU A 84 18.54 5.13 -2.82
N ALA A 85 18.83 6.11 -1.96
CA ALA A 85 19.59 5.88 -0.75
C ALA A 85 18.89 4.94 0.24
N ALA A 86 17.56 5.05 0.36
CA ALA A 86 16.76 4.14 1.19
C ALA A 86 16.70 2.72 0.59
N ALA A 87 16.51 2.61 -0.73
CA ALA A 87 16.58 1.33 -1.43
C ALA A 87 17.95 0.69 -1.30
N TYR A 88 19.03 1.47 -1.49
CA TYR A 88 20.40 0.99 -1.34
C TYR A 88 20.65 0.43 0.06
N LYS A 89 20.24 1.17 1.10
CA LYS A 89 20.37 0.70 2.48
C LYS A 89 19.59 -0.61 2.71
N PHE A 90 18.41 -0.73 2.14
CA PHE A 90 17.56 -1.91 2.34
C PHE A 90 18.08 -3.15 1.62
N TYR A 91 18.48 -3.02 0.34
CA TYR A 91 18.88 -4.14 -0.49
C TYR A 91 20.37 -4.46 -0.40
N CYS A 92 21.23 -3.46 -0.18
CA CYS A 92 22.68 -3.63 -0.07
C CYS A 92 23.18 -3.70 1.38
N GLY A 93 22.33 -3.41 2.38
CA GLY A 93 22.67 -3.48 3.81
C GLY A 93 23.61 -2.38 4.32
N ARG A 94 23.94 -1.39 3.49
CA ARG A 94 24.90 -0.31 3.78
C ARG A 94 24.28 1.05 3.42
N LYS A 95 24.78 2.11 4.03
CA LYS A 95 24.38 3.46 3.63
C LYS A 95 25.05 3.82 2.30
N MET A 96 24.30 4.47 1.40
CA MET A 96 24.80 4.87 0.08
C MET A 96 26.00 5.82 0.21
N GLU A 97 26.01 6.69 1.21
CA GLU A 97 27.07 7.66 1.47
C GLU A 97 28.39 7.02 1.94
N GLU A 98 28.38 5.75 2.32
CA GLU A 98 29.59 4.99 2.67
C GLU A 98 30.36 4.52 1.42
N ASP A 99 29.66 4.34 0.30
CA ASP A 99 30.20 3.81 -0.93
C ASP A 99 30.29 4.86 -2.04
N PHE A 100 29.48 5.93 -1.97
CA PHE A 100 29.29 6.90 -3.04
C PHE A 100 29.16 8.34 -2.53
N GLU A 101 29.58 9.28 -3.38
CA GLU A 101 29.26 10.70 -3.23
C GLU A 101 27.89 10.96 -3.85
N ALA A 102 26.95 11.46 -3.06
CA ALA A 102 25.58 11.72 -3.50
C ALA A 102 25.52 12.72 -4.68
N HIS A 103 24.55 12.52 -5.57
CA HIS A 103 24.25 13.39 -6.71
C HIS A 103 25.31 13.41 -7.84
N ARG A 104 26.11 12.37 -7.95
CA ARG A 104 26.96 12.13 -9.14
C ARG A 104 26.26 11.06 -10.00
N ALA A 105 25.96 11.40 -11.24
CA ALA A 105 25.19 10.55 -12.15
C ALA A 105 25.84 9.16 -12.39
N ASP A 106 27.18 9.10 -12.45
CA ASP A 106 27.91 7.85 -12.57
C ASP A 106 27.75 6.95 -11.34
N GLN A 107 27.79 7.54 -10.15
CA GLN A 107 27.64 6.83 -8.88
C GLN A 107 26.18 6.47 -8.57
N ASP A 108 25.24 7.34 -8.90
CA ASP A 108 23.81 7.04 -8.79
C ASP A 108 23.41 5.88 -9.73
N THR A 109 24.05 5.79 -10.92
CA THR A 109 23.85 4.65 -11.84
C THR A 109 24.39 3.35 -11.25
N GLU A 110 25.59 3.38 -10.67
CA GLU A 110 26.18 2.20 -10.01
C GLU A 110 25.34 1.77 -8.79
N ALA A 111 24.88 2.73 -7.98
CA ALA A 111 24.00 2.45 -6.86
C ALA A 111 22.66 1.82 -7.31
N THR A 112 22.08 2.33 -8.40
CA THR A 112 20.86 1.77 -9.00
C THR A 112 21.09 0.32 -9.47
N TYR A 113 22.20 0.05 -10.12
CA TYR A 113 22.56 -1.30 -10.53
C TYR A 113 22.68 -2.26 -9.34
N ARG A 114 23.33 -1.82 -8.25
CA ARG A 114 23.47 -2.66 -7.04
C ARG A 114 22.12 -2.89 -6.35
N VAL A 115 21.24 -1.91 -6.34
CA VAL A 115 19.86 -2.08 -5.83
C VAL A 115 19.12 -3.12 -6.65
N LEU A 116 19.14 -3.01 -8.00
CA LEU A 116 18.51 -3.99 -8.88
C LEU A 116 19.06 -5.41 -8.65
N MET A 117 20.37 -5.56 -8.52
CA MET A 117 20.96 -6.88 -8.21
C MET A 117 20.51 -7.40 -6.85
N GLY A 118 20.43 -6.53 -5.83
CA GLY A 118 19.92 -6.90 -4.51
C GLY A 118 18.43 -7.28 -4.53
N GLU A 119 17.62 -6.65 -5.36
CA GLU A 119 16.22 -7.03 -5.59
C GLU A 119 16.13 -8.41 -6.23
N LEU A 120 16.88 -8.65 -7.29
CA LEU A 120 16.92 -9.94 -7.99
C LEU A 120 17.38 -11.08 -7.07
N ASP A 121 18.41 -10.84 -6.26
CA ASP A 121 18.90 -11.83 -5.29
C ASP A 121 17.87 -12.11 -4.21
N ARG A 122 17.19 -11.07 -3.67
CA ARG A 122 16.22 -11.19 -2.60
C ARG A 122 14.95 -11.91 -3.01
N TYR A 123 14.49 -11.65 -4.24
CA TYR A 123 13.22 -12.17 -4.77
C TYR A 123 13.42 -13.29 -5.80
N ALA A 124 14.63 -13.86 -5.90
CA ALA A 124 14.89 -14.99 -6.76
C ALA A 124 14.00 -16.19 -6.41
N PRO A 125 13.64 -17.04 -7.39
CA PRO A 125 12.89 -18.26 -7.13
C PRO A 125 13.59 -19.13 -6.06
N GLY A 126 12.82 -19.54 -5.05
CA GLY A 126 13.30 -20.42 -3.97
C GLY A 126 14.09 -19.73 -2.85
N VAL A 127 14.25 -18.40 -2.87
CA VAL A 127 14.92 -17.65 -1.80
C VAL A 127 13.97 -17.34 -0.64
N GLN A 128 12.71 -17.04 -0.93
CA GLN A 128 11.67 -16.81 0.07
C GLN A 128 10.57 -17.87 -0.09
N GLU A 129 10.30 -18.64 0.96
CA GLU A 129 9.31 -19.73 0.93
C GLU A 129 7.86 -19.23 0.77
N GLU A 130 7.57 -17.98 1.18
CA GLU A 130 6.23 -17.37 1.17
C GLU A 130 6.13 -16.13 0.27
N ALA A 131 7.02 -15.99 -0.72
CA ALA A 131 6.94 -14.84 -1.62
C ALA A 131 5.77 -15.01 -2.58
N ASP A 132 4.75 -14.17 -2.47
CA ASP A 132 3.63 -14.08 -3.43
C ASP A 132 4.11 -13.76 -4.86
N ARG A 133 5.31 -13.24 -5.00
CA ARG A 133 5.94 -12.86 -6.27
C ARG A 133 7.43 -13.14 -6.25
N VAL A 134 7.92 -13.66 -7.35
CA VAL A 134 9.36 -13.89 -7.59
C VAL A 134 9.83 -13.04 -8.76
N LEU A 135 11.10 -12.65 -8.74
CA LEU A 135 11.74 -11.95 -9.86
C LEU A 135 12.76 -12.89 -10.51
N ASN A 136 12.58 -13.15 -11.79
CA ASN A 136 13.56 -13.84 -12.59
C ASN A 136 14.57 -12.82 -13.18
N ASN A 137 15.83 -13.17 -13.26
CA ASN A 137 16.85 -12.36 -13.93
C ASN A 137 16.69 -12.48 -15.45
N ASN A 138 15.56 -12.01 -15.96
CA ASN A 138 15.16 -12.02 -17.37
C ASN A 138 14.47 -10.70 -17.69
N MET A 139 15.04 -9.94 -18.64
CA MET A 139 14.56 -8.60 -18.98
C MET A 139 13.13 -8.56 -19.50
N ASP A 140 12.68 -9.58 -20.24
CA ASP A 140 11.32 -9.62 -20.77
C ASP A 140 10.30 -9.86 -19.63
N GLU A 141 10.61 -10.74 -18.70
CA GLU A 141 9.77 -11.00 -17.51
C GLU A 141 9.73 -9.81 -16.56
N LEU A 142 10.86 -9.14 -16.33
CA LEU A 142 10.92 -7.91 -15.53
C LEU A 142 10.12 -6.78 -16.17
N ALA A 143 10.23 -6.62 -17.50
CA ALA A 143 9.45 -5.62 -18.23
C ALA A 143 7.94 -5.94 -18.17
N GLU A 144 7.55 -7.21 -18.27
CA GLU A 144 6.15 -7.63 -18.12
C GLU A 144 5.63 -7.38 -16.71
N PHE A 145 6.41 -7.72 -15.67
CA PHE A 145 6.07 -7.45 -14.27
C PHE A 145 5.79 -5.95 -14.02
N LEU A 146 6.54 -5.06 -14.67
CA LEU A 146 6.39 -3.61 -14.52
C LEU A 146 5.24 -3.01 -15.31
N LYS A 147 4.68 -3.70 -16.32
CA LYS A 147 3.53 -3.21 -17.11
C LYS A 147 2.27 -3.00 -16.28
N HIS A 148 2.10 -3.75 -15.22
CA HIS A 148 0.94 -3.67 -14.33
C HIS A 148 1.19 -2.81 -13.09
N ASN A 149 2.22 -1.95 -13.14
CA ASN A 149 2.50 -1.04 -12.06
C ASN A 149 1.63 0.23 -12.19
N ASP A 150 0.82 0.52 -11.19
CA ASP A 150 -0.08 1.69 -11.14
C ASP A 150 0.65 3.05 -11.25
N ASN A 151 1.99 3.05 -11.12
CA ASN A 151 2.83 4.25 -11.23
C ASN A 151 3.28 4.55 -12.67
N VAL A 152 2.95 3.70 -13.64
CA VAL A 152 3.31 3.88 -15.05
C VAL A 152 2.05 3.86 -15.90
N ASP A 153 1.81 4.91 -16.69
CA ASP A 153 0.70 4.89 -17.63
C ASP A 153 1.00 4.05 -18.89
N PHE A 154 -0.03 3.82 -19.71
CA PHE A 154 0.08 3.03 -20.95
C PHE A 154 1.09 3.55 -21.98
N ALA A 155 1.49 4.82 -21.85
CA ALA A 155 2.52 5.44 -22.69
C ALA A 155 3.93 5.29 -22.10
N GLY A 156 4.09 4.60 -20.97
CA GLY A 156 5.36 4.45 -20.26
C GLY A 156 5.84 5.70 -19.54
N GLN A 157 4.95 6.70 -19.40
CA GLN A 157 5.26 7.92 -18.64
C GLN A 157 4.97 7.69 -17.17
N SER A 158 5.97 7.88 -16.32
CA SER A 158 5.76 7.82 -14.88
C SER A 158 4.91 9.00 -14.39
N GLN A 159 4.10 8.80 -13.36
CA GLN A 159 3.35 9.89 -12.73
C GLN A 159 4.27 11.02 -12.23
N ILE A 160 5.53 10.71 -11.91
CA ILE A 160 6.57 11.68 -11.56
C ILE A 160 6.89 12.61 -12.73
N GLY A 161 6.93 12.09 -13.96
CA GLY A 161 7.17 12.91 -15.16
C GLY A 161 6.06 13.93 -15.44
N ARG A 162 4.80 13.63 -15.07
CA ARG A 162 3.68 14.59 -15.21
C ARG A 162 3.77 15.74 -14.21
N ALA A 163 4.20 15.47 -12.98
CA ALA A 163 4.35 16.51 -11.96
C ALA A 163 5.43 17.53 -12.37
N VAL A 164 6.55 17.07 -12.92
CA VAL A 164 7.63 17.94 -13.40
C VAL A 164 7.22 18.77 -14.62
N GLN A 165 6.34 18.25 -15.49
CA GLN A 165 5.81 19.02 -16.64
C GLN A 165 4.77 20.07 -16.27
N GLN A 166 4.15 19.98 -15.10
CA GLN A 166 3.18 20.99 -14.63
C GLN A 166 3.84 22.16 -13.87
N GLU A 167 5.11 22.03 -13.49
CA GLU A 167 5.86 23.10 -12.80
C GLU A 167 6.80 23.90 -13.74
N CYS A 168 6.84 23.57 -15.04
CA CYS A 168 7.49 24.35 -16.11
C CYS A 168 6.47 25.07 -16.97
#